data_0ff0103ca078c22888a18d2937edf540
#
_entry.id   0ff0103ca078c22888a18d2937edf540
#
_cell.length_a   1.000
_cell.length_b   1.000
_cell.length_c   1.000
_cell.angle_alpha   90.00
_cell.angle_beta   90.00
_cell.angle_gamma   90.00
#
_symmetry.space_group_name_H-M   'P 1'
#
loop_
_entity.id
_entity.type
_entity.pdbx_description
1 polymer ?
#
loop_
_entity_poly.entity_id
_entity_poly.type
_entity_poly.pdbx_seq_one_letter_code
_entity_poly.pdbx_strand_id
1 'polypeptide(L)'
;VIDVINLKKSFGSHDVLNGIDITINKGDIVVVIGPSGSGKSTFLRCLNCMEDPTGGQIIFNDVDIADPHVDINVHRRHMGMVFQHFNLFNNKTVLENIMLAPVHVRCKGLHGAKRKEEVKKIREQAMALLARINMQDKADVYPSTLSGGQKQRVAIVRSLAMNPDVILFDEPTSALDPEMVGEVLDLMKSLADEGMTMVIVTHEMGFAKEVANRVIFIDDGKILEEATPEEFFNHPKNPRLKDFLSKVLV
;
A
#
# COMPACT_ATOMS: atom_id res chain seq x y z
N VAL A 1 -10.54 9.64 4.93
CA VAL A 1 -9.57 9.65 3.82
C VAL A 1 -10.14 8.89 2.63
N ILE A 2 -10.67 7.65 2.83
CA ILE A 2 -11.30 6.87 1.75
C ILE A 2 -12.64 6.34 2.23
N ASP A 3 -13.73 6.65 1.51
CA ASP A 3 -15.02 6.02 1.69
C ASP A 3 -15.34 5.17 0.46
N VAL A 4 -15.57 3.89 0.68
CA VAL A 4 -15.91 2.90 -0.34
C VAL A 4 -17.38 2.55 -0.19
N ILE A 5 -18.16 2.73 -1.25
CA ILE A 5 -19.60 2.54 -1.24
C ILE A 5 -20.00 1.53 -2.32
N ASN A 6 -20.53 0.40 -1.89
CA ASN A 6 -21.04 -0.67 -2.75
C ASN A 6 -20.08 -1.05 -3.89
N LEU A 7 -18.77 -1.15 -3.57
CA LEU A 7 -17.72 -1.41 -4.54
C LEU A 7 -17.89 -2.77 -5.20
N LYS A 8 -17.94 -2.78 -6.53
CA LYS A 8 -18.06 -3.99 -7.35
C LYS A 8 -16.94 -4.03 -8.39
N LYS A 9 -16.42 -5.23 -8.62
CA LYS A 9 -15.46 -5.49 -9.71
C LYS A 9 -15.70 -6.84 -10.33
N SER A 10 -15.89 -6.84 -11.64
CA SER A 10 -16.02 -8.07 -12.44
C SER A 10 -14.95 -8.07 -13.54
N PHE A 11 -14.47 -9.25 -13.88
CA PHE A 11 -13.60 -9.51 -15.04
C PHE A 11 -14.37 -10.41 -16.02
N GLY A 12 -14.94 -9.82 -17.05
CA GLY A 12 -15.86 -10.50 -17.94
C GLY A 12 -17.12 -10.95 -17.17
N SER A 13 -17.38 -12.25 -17.14
CA SER A 13 -18.51 -12.85 -16.40
C SER A 13 -18.18 -13.25 -14.96
N HIS A 14 -16.95 -13.03 -14.49
CA HIS A 14 -16.53 -13.42 -13.14
C HIS A 14 -16.55 -12.22 -12.20
N ASP A 15 -17.45 -12.26 -11.20
CA ASP A 15 -17.57 -11.26 -10.17
C ASP A 15 -16.53 -11.53 -9.07
N VAL A 16 -15.65 -10.55 -8.83
CA VAL A 16 -14.56 -10.66 -7.85
C VAL A 16 -14.85 -9.84 -6.60
N LEU A 17 -15.46 -8.67 -6.74
CA LEU A 17 -15.94 -7.86 -5.62
C LEU A 17 -17.46 -7.66 -5.74
N ASN A 18 -18.16 -7.93 -4.65
CA ASN A 18 -19.60 -8.10 -4.63
C ASN A 18 -20.33 -7.11 -3.69
N GLY A 19 -19.95 -5.82 -3.77
CA GLY A 19 -20.56 -4.77 -2.95
C GLY A 19 -19.85 -4.62 -1.61
N ILE A 20 -18.63 -4.07 -1.64
CA ILE A 20 -17.86 -3.76 -0.43
C ILE A 20 -18.16 -2.33 0.00
N ASP A 21 -18.49 -2.17 1.28
CA ASP A 21 -18.67 -0.89 1.96
C ASP A 21 -17.65 -0.81 3.10
N ILE A 22 -16.82 0.25 3.12
CA ILE A 22 -15.85 0.51 4.20
C ILE A 22 -15.40 1.96 4.18
N THR A 23 -15.22 2.54 5.37
CA THR A 23 -14.58 3.85 5.58
C THR A 23 -13.19 3.65 6.16
N ILE A 24 -12.17 4.27 5.57
CA ILE A 24 -10.79 4.30 6.05
C ILE A 24 -10.49 5.73 6.51
N ASN A 25 -10.27 5.92 7.80
CA ASN A 25 -10.00 7.22 8.40
C ASN A 25 -8.49 7.49 8.43
N LYS A 26 -8.13 8.75 8.67
CA LYS A 26 -6.74 9.13 8.87
C LYS A 26 -6.18 8.44 10.12
N GLY A 27 -5.01 7.80 9.98
CA GLY A 27 -4.35 7.02 11.03
C GLY A 27 -4.87 5.59 11.17
N ASP A 28 -5.86 5.16 10.36
CA ASP A 28 -6.27 3.76 10.33
C ASP A 28 -5.16 2.89 9.74
N ILE A 29 -4.92 1.77 10.40
CA ILE A 29 -4.07 0.68 9.92
C ILE A 29 -4.99 -0.52 9.70
N VAL A 30 -5.53 -0.61 8.49
CA VAL A 30 -6.48 -1.65 8.10
C VAL A 30 -5.72 -2.81 7.49
N VAL A 31 -5.77 -3.97 8.14
CA VAL A 31 -5.20 -5.20 7.59
C VAL A 31 -6.31 -6.03 6.96
N VAL A 32 -6.07 -6.45 5.71
CA VAL A 32 -7.01 -7.22 4.88
C VAL A 32 -6.55 -8.68 4.83
N ILE A 33 -7.37 -9.58 5.37
CA ILE A 33 -7.10 -11.03 5.47
C ILE A 33 -8.18 -11.80 4.72
N GLY A 34 -7.83 -12.98 4.22
CA GLY A 34 -8.75 -13.89 3.55
C GLY A 34 -8.05 -14.92 2.68
N PRO A 35 -8.75 -15.95 2.20
CA PRO A 35 -8.17 -17.00 1.37
C PRO A 35 -7.63 -16.45 0.03
N SER A 36 -6.77 -17.25 -0.62
CA SER A 36 -6.30 -16.92 -1.97
C SER A 36 -7.48 -16.83 -2.93
N GLY A 37 -7.48 -15.83 -3.81
CA GLY A 37 -8.57 -15.62 -4.78
C GLY A 37 -9.83 -14.94 -4.21
N SER A 38 -9.87 -14.54 -2.94
CA SER A 38 -11.06 -13.90 -2.33
C SER A 38 -11.29 -12.44 -2.75
N GLY A 39 -10.39 -11.86 -3.56
CA GLY A 39 -10.53 -10.48 -4.05
C GLY A 39 -9.69 -9.42 -3.30
N LYS A 40 -8.84 -9.78 -2.31
CA LYS A 40 -8.05 -8.83 -1.50
C LYS A 40 -7.20 -7.87 -2.33
N SER A 41 -6.34 -8.39 -3.21
CA SER A 41 -5.49 -7.55 -4.07
C SER A 41 -6.31 -6.75 -5.07
N THR A 42 -7.42 -7.29 -5.57
CA THR A 42 -8.36 -6.56 -6.43
C THR A 42 -8.99 -5.40 -5.66
N PHE A 43 -9.47 -5.64 -4.44
CA PHE A 43 -9.98 -4.58 -3.55
C PHE A 43 -8.94 -3.48 -3.36
N LEU A 44 -7.71 -3.85 -2.98
CA LEU A 44 -6.64 -2.89 -2.74
C LEU A 44 -6.33 -2.06 -4.00
N ARG A 45 -6.28 -2.70 -5.17
CA ARG A 45 -6.02 -2.01 -6.45
C ARG A 45 -7.18 -1.16 -6.93
N CYS A 46 -8.41 -1.47 -6.55
CA CYS A 46 -9.53 -0.59 -6.79
C CYS A 46 -9.43 0.71 -5.98
N LEU A 47 -8.90 0.69 -4.74
CA LEU A 47 -8.79 1.88 -3.90
C LEU A 47 -8.02 3.04 -4.54
N ASN A 48 -7.11 2.75 -5.48
CA ASN A 48 -6.39 3.76 -6.26
C ASN A 48 -6.70 3.71 -7.76
N CYS A 49 -7.78 3.02 -8.14
CA CYS A 49 -8.23 2.82 -9.52
C CYS A 49 -7.12 2.26 -10.45
N MET A 50 -6.19 1.44 -9.94
CA MET A 50 -5.34 0.62 -10.80
C MET A 50 -6.16 -0.49 -11.48
N GLU A 51 -7.19 -0.94 -10.78
CA GLU A 51 -8.28 -1.73 -11.32
C GLU A 51 -9.54 -0.88 -11.27
N ASP A 52 -10.07 -0.48 -12.42
CA ASP A 52 -11.28 0.34 -12.47
C ASP A 52 -12.47 -0.45 -11.92
N PRO A 53 -13.24 0.08 -10.96
CA PRO A 53 -14.45 -0.54 -10.48
C PRO A 53 -15.46 -0.77 -11.62
N THR A 54 -16.26 -1.83 -11.53
CA THR A 54 -17.41 -2.02 -12.43
C THR A 54 -18.70 -1.44 -11.86
N GLY A 55 -18.69 -1.02 -10.59
CA GLY A 55 -19.80 -0.35 -9.92
C GLY A 55 -19.41 0.09 -8.51
N GLY A 56 -20.26 0.93 -7.93
CA GLY A 56 -20.00 1.57 -6.64
C GLY A 56 -19.19 2.87 -6.79
N GLN A 57 -18.74 3.41 -5.65
CA GLN A 57 -18.00 4.67 -5.57
C GLN A 57 -16.76 4.49 -4.67
N ILE A 58 -15.72 5.27 -4.95
CA ILE A 58 -14.54 5.39 -4.11
C ILE A 58 -14.27 6.87 -3.89
N ILE A 59 -14.66 7.37 -2.75
CA ILE A 59 -14.52 8.78 -2.40
C ILE A 59 -13.20 8.95 -1.65
N PHE A 60 -12.25 9.64 -2.28
CA PHE A 60 -10.96 9.97 -1.68
C PHE A 60 -10.86 11.48 -1.50
N ASN A 61 -10.73 11.93 -0.24
CA ASN A 61 -10.70 13.35 0.11
C ASN A 61 -11.84 14.13 -0.57
N ASP A 62 -13.08 13.66 -0.37
CA ASP A 62 -14.34 14.25 -0.86
C ASP A 62 -14.55 14.19 -2.39
N VAL A 63 -13.72 13.44 -3.13
CA VAL A 63 -13.86 13.28 -4.58
C VAL A 63 -14.07 11.80 -4.92
N ASP A 64 -15.10 11.49 -5.70
CA ASP A 64 -15.29 10.15 -6.26
C ASP A 64 -14.27 9.89 -7.37
N ILE A 65 -13.20 9.17 -7.00
CA ILE A 65 -12.09 8.87 -7.92
C ILE A 65 -12.41 7.74 -8.92
N ALA A 66 -13.55 7.07 -8.75
CA ALA A 66 -14.06 6.08 -9.70
C ALA A 66 -14.84 6.75 -10.86
N ASP A 67 -15.18 8.03 -10.76
CA ASP A 67 -15.81 8.78 -11.85
C ASP A 67 -14.81 8.93 -13.02
N PRO A 68 -15.14 8.48 -14.24
CA PRO A 68 -14.27 8.56 -15.41
C PRO A 68 -13.94 10.01 -15.85
N HIS A 69 -14.65 11.01 -15.36
CA HIS A 69 -14.36 12.43 -15.62
C HIS A 69 -13.29 13.01 -14.69
N VAL A 70 -12.89 12.29 -13.64
CA VAL A 70 -11.85 12.70 -12.69
C VAL A 70 -10.48 12.32 -13.21
N ASP A 71 -9.52 13.26 -13.20
CA ASP A 71 -8.11 12.94 -13.46
C ASP A 71 -7.52 12.20 -12.24
N ILE A 72 -7.58 10.89 -12.28
CA ILE A 72 -7.08 10.02 -11.22
C ILE A 72 -5.60 10.28 -10.88
N ASN A 73 -4.79 10.77 -11.81
CA ASN A 73 -3.37 11.00 -11.55
C ASN A 73 -3.13 12.13 -10.55
N VAL A 74 -4.09 13.05 -10.41
CA VAL A 74 -4.05 14.09 -9.36
C VAL A 74 -4.18 13.45 -7.99
N HIS A 75 -5.07 12.48 -7.84
CA HIS A 75 -5.35 11.78 -6.56
C HIS A 75 -4.29 10.74 -6.23
N ARG A 76 -3.77 9.98 -7.20
CA ARG A 76 -2.68 9.01 -7.02
C ARG A 76 -1.39 9.63 -6.46
N ARG A 77 -1.19 10.94 -6.58
CA ARG A 77 -0.04 11.62 -5.94
C ARG A 77 -0.09 11.55 -4.42
N HIS A 78 -1.28 11.41 -3.87
CA HIS A 78 -1.57 11.33 -2.44
C HIS A 78 -1.77 9.91 -1.93
N MET A 79 -1.59 8.92 -2.81
CA MET A 79 -1.72 7.50 -2.50
C MET A 79 -0.42 6.76 -2.83
N GLY A 80 0.27 6.26 -1.83
CA GLY A 80 1.39 5.34 -2.05
C GLY A 80 0.90 3.94 -2.40
N MET A 81 1.63 3.23 -3.26
CA MET A 81 1.38 1.82 -3.54
C MET A 81 2.68 1.03 -3.49
N VAL A 82 2.69 -0.03 -2.69
CA VAL A 82 3.79 -0.96 -2.54
C VAL A 82 3.30 -2.34 -2.95
N PHE A 83 3.98 -2.95 -3.92
CA PHE A 83 3.58 -4.22 -4.53
C PHE A 83 4.37 -5.39 -3.95
N GLN A 84 3.85 -6.58 -4.15
CA GLN A 84 4.53 -7.85 -3.90
C GLN A 84 5.89 -7.93 -4.63
N HIS A 85 5.91 -7.57 -5.91
CA HIS A 85 7.13 -7.38 -6.67
C HIS A 85 7.54 -5.92 -6.59
N PHE A 86 8.74 -5.64 -6.20
CA PHE A 86 9.31 -4.32 -5.85
C PHE A 86 9.03 -3.21 -6.89
N ASN A 87 8.89 -3.57 -8.17
CA ASN A 87 8.59 -2.69 -9.29
C ASN A 87 9.55 -1.47 -9.38
N LEU A 88 10.83 -1.69 -9.06
CA LEU A 88 11.87 -0.69 -9.24
C LEU A 88 12.28 -0.60 -10.71
N PHE A 89 12.59 0.60 -11.16
CA PHE A 89 13.13 0.84 -12.50
C PHE A 89 14.57 0.37 -12.55
N ASN A 90 14.83 -0.75 -13.22
CA ASN A 90 16.17 -1.37 -13.28
C ASN A 90 17.23 -0.53 -14.00
N ASN A 91 16.82 0.41 -14.85
CA ASN A 91 17.67 1.35 -15.59
C ASN A 91 17.91 2.66 -14.84
N LYS A 92 17.51 2.75 -13.58
CA LYS A 92 17.70 3.89 -12.68
C LYS A 92 18.37 3.45 -11.40
N THR A 93 19.20 4.32 -10.82
CA THR A 93 19.79 4.10 -9.51
C THR A 93 18.71 4.11 -8.43
N VAL A 94 19.06 3.68 -7.23
CA VAL A 94 18.19 3.72 -6.05
C VAL A 94 17.65 5.13 -5.83
N LEU A 95 18.53 6.11 -5.81
CA LEU A 95 18.15 7.52 -5.61
C LEU A 95 17.25 8.04 -6.73
N GLU A 96 17.56 7.72 -7.98
CA GLU A 96 16.73 8.11 -9.14
C GLU A 96 15.35 7.46 -9.09
N ASN A 97 15.22 6.22 -8.58
CA ASN A 97 13.93 5.57 -8.36
C ASN A 97 13.06 6.37 -7.37
N ILE A 98 13.65 6.83 -6.25
CA ILE A 98 12.94 7.60 -5.23
C ILE A 98 12.57 8.99 -5.73
N MET A 99 13.48 9.65 -6.48
CA MET A 99 13.29 11.00 -6.98
C MET A 99 12.32 11.10 -8.17
N LEU A 100 12.06 10.01 -8.88
CA LEU A 100 11.38 10.03 -10.19
C LEU A 100 10.02 10.73 -10.13
N ALA A 101 9.13 10.27 -9.26
CA ALA A 101 7.78 10.84 -9.13
C ALA A 101 7.81 12.28 -8.56
N PRO A 102 8.53 12.59 -7.48
CA PRO A 102 8.65 13.97 -7.00
C PRO A 102 9.17 14.94 -8.05
N VAL A 103 10.20 14.57 -8.81
CA VAL A 103 10.73 15.42 -9.88
C VAL A 103 9.70 15.62 -10.99
N HIS A 104 9.01 14.56 -11.41
CA HIS A 104 7.98 14.65 -12.43
C HIS A 104 6.84 15.59 -12.04
N VAL A 105 6.38 15.51 -10.79
CA VAL A 105 5.22 16.26 -10.31
C VAL A 105 5.61 17.68 -9.92
N ARG A 106 6.63 17.86 -9.07
CA ARG A 106 6.97 19.15 -8.46
C ARG A 106 7.78 20.05 -9.39
N CYS A 107 8.48 19.47 -10.38
CA CYS A 107 9.22 20.26 -11.36
C CYS A 107 8.44 20.54 -12.66
N LYS A 108 7.17 20.14 -12.74
CA LYS A 108 6.31 20.42 -13.90
C LYS A 108 6.18 21.93 -14.08
N GLY A 109 6.55 22.45 -15.28
CA GLY A 109 6.52 23.88 -15.58
C GLY A 109 7.67 24.72 -14.98
N LEU A 110 8.58 24.11 -14.21
CA LEU A 110 9.76 24.80 -13.71
C LEU A 110 10.92 24.74 -14.71
N HIS A 111 11.65 25.85 -14.87
CA HIS A 111 12.81 25.96 -15.75
C HIS A 111 14.00 26.64 -15.06
N GLY A 112 15.21 26.46 -15.62
CA GLY A 112 16.43 27.17 -15.21
C GLY A 112 16.80 26.97 -13.74
N ALA A 113 17.10 28.05 -13.03
CA ALA A 113 17.54 28.00 -11.64
C ALA A 113 16.48 27.46 -10.68
N LYS A 114 15.20 27.80 -10.88
CA LYS A 114 14.08 27.32 -10.04
C LYS A 114 13.96 25.80 -10.10
N ARG A 115 14.09 25.20 -11.29
CA ARG A 115 14.06 23.74 -11.44
C ARG A 115 15.24 23.08 -10.75
N LYS A 116 16.44 23.65 -10.89
CA LYS A 116 17.66 23.13 -10.24
C LYS A 116 17.53 23.13 -8.72
N GLU A 117 17.01 24.21 -8.15
CA GLU A 117 16.78 24.34 -6.72
C GLU A 117 15.78 23.29 -6.22
N GLU A 118 14.66 23.11 -6.92
CA GLU A 118 13.63 22.13 -6.53
C GLU A 118 14.15 20.69 -6.62
N VAL A 119 14.90 20.36 -7.67
CA VAL A 119 15.56 19.04 -7.79
C VAL A 119 16.55 18.81 -6.63
N LYS A 120 17.29 19.86 -6.19
CA LYS A 120 18.16 19.75 -5.04
C LYS A 120 17.39 19.43 -3.76
N LYS A 121 16.28 20.12 -3.49
CA LYS A 121 15.40 19.82 -2.33
C LYS A 121 14.85 18.40 -2.37
N ILE A 122 14.41 17.93 -3.54
CA ILE A 122 13.95 16.56 -3.73
C ILE A 122 15.06 15.54 -3.44
N ARG A 123 16.29 15.82 -3.90
CA ARG A 123 17.44 14.96 -3.62
C ARG A 123 17.74 14.88 -2.13
N GLU A 124 17.73 16.00 -1.42
CA GLU A 124 17.94 16.05 0.03
C GLU A 124 16.88 15.24 0.77
N GLN A 125 15.60 15.37 0.39
CA GLN A 125 14.52 14.57 0.95
C GLN A 125 14.67 13.07 0.65
N ALA A 126 15.05 12.71 -0.57
CA ALA A 126 15.29 11.31 -0.95
C ALA A 126 16.47 10.70 -0.17
N MET A 127 17.53 11.46 0.04
CA MET A 127 18.67 11.02 0.88
C MET A 127 18.27 10.86 2.35
N ALA A 128 17.40 11.72 2.89
CA ALA A 128 16.87 11.55 4.24
C ALA A 128 16.01 10.26 4.37
N LEU A 129 15.21 9.94 3.35
CA LEU A 129 14.45 8.69 3.31
C LEU A 129 15.37 7.46 3.21
N LEU A 130 16.47 7.54 2.46
CA LEU A 130 17.49 6.48 2.42
C LEU A 130 18.21 6.33 3.77
N ALA A 131 18.45 7.43 4.49
CA ALA A 131 19.00 7.40 5.84
C ALA A 131 18.10 6.63 6.80
N ARG A 132 16.81 6.84 6.70
CA ARG A 132 15.79 6.16 7.52
C ARG A 132 15.84 4.63 7.41
N ILE A 133 16.25 4.11 6.27
CA ILE A 133 16.37 2.67 6.01
C ILE A 133 17.84 2.19 5.99
N ASN A 134 18.79 3.01 6.46
CA ASN A 134 20.24 2.75 6.50
C ASN A 134 20.82 2.35 5.13
N MET A 135 20.45 3.06 4.06
CA MET A 135 20.88 2.75 2.70
C MET A 135 21.43 3.96 1.93
N GLN A 136 21.99 4.97 2.61
CA GLN A 136 22.57 6.14 1.95
C GLN A 136 23.77 5.77 1.05
N ASP A 137 24.56 4.79 1.47
CA ASP A 137 25.68 4.23 0.72
C ASP A 137 25.27 3.52 -0.57
N LYS A 138 23.98 3.18 -0.70
CA LYS A 138 23.38 2.53 -1.88
C LYS A 138 22.67 3.51 -2.83
N ALA A 139 22.76 4.82 -2.60
CA ALA A 139 22.06 5.83 -3.40
C ALA A 139 22.32 5.71 -4.91
N ASP A 140 23.57 5.49 -5.27
CA ASP A 140 24.05 5.52 -6.66
C ASP A 140 24.18 4.10 -7.30
N VAL A 141 23.76 3.02 -6.60
CA VAL A 141 23.74 1.67 -7.17
C VAL A 141 22.42 1.35 -7.86
N TYR A 142 22.43 0.35 -8.74
CA TYR A 142 21.24 -0.11 -9.45
C TYR A 142 20.50 -1.22 -8.67
N PRO A 143 19.17 -1.35 -8.84
CA PRO A 143 18.36 -2.35 -8.14
C PRO A 143 18.86 -3.79 -8.28
N SER A 144 19.52 -4.13 -9.40
CA SER A 144 20.08 -5.47 -9.64
C SER A 144 21.09 -5.93 -8.60
N THR A 145 21.73 -4.99 -7.88
CA THR A 145 22.76 -5.28 -6.86
C THR A 145 22.19 -5.40 -5.45
N LEU A 146 20.89 -5.16 -5.28
CA LEU A 146 20.20 -5.17 -3.99
C LEU A 146 19.59 -6.54 -3.68
N SER A 147 19.56 -6.89 -2.39
CA SER A 147 18.75 -8.01 -1.89
C SER A 147 17.26 -7.74 -2.03
N GLY A 148 16.42 -8.76 -1.90
CA GLY A 148 14.96 -8.64 -1.94
C GLY A 148 14.43 -7.65 -0.89
N GLY A 149 14.85 -7.79 0.38
CA GLY A 149 14.47 -6.89 1.46
C GLY A 149 14.92 -5.45 1.23
N GLN A 150 16.13 -5.24 0.69
CA GLN A 150 16.62 -3.91 0.31
C GLN A 150 15.75 -3.28 -0.80
N LYS A 151 15.41 -4.06 -1.85
CA LYS A 151 14.52 -3.59 -2.92
C LYS A 151 13.15 -3.19 -2.36
N GLN A 152 12.60 -3.97 -1.45
CA GLN A 152 11.30 -3.68 -0.85
C GLN A 152 11.34 -2.43 0.01
N ARG A 153 12.37 -2.26 0.85
CA ARG A 153 12.54 -1.03 1.63
C ARG A 153 12.67 0.20 0.73
N VAL A 154 13.41 0.11 -0.37
CA VAL A 154 13.48 1.18 -1.38
C VAL A 154 12.11 1.45 -2.02
N ALA A 155 11.32 0.41 -2.32
CA ALA A 155 9.97 0.58 -2.86
C ALA A 155 9.03 1.31 -1.88
N ILE A 156 9.15 1.01 -0.58
CA ILE A 156 8.40 1.69 0.48
C ILE A 156 8.80 3.18 0.54
N VAL A 157 10.09 3.49 0.65
CA VAL A 157 10.52 4.90 0.75
C VAL A 157 10.29 5.68 -0.54
N ARG A 158 10.29 5.02 -1.70
CA ARG A 158 9.85 5.63 -2.97
C ARG A 158 8.39 6.09 -2.89
N SER A 159 7.51 5.29 -2.27
CA SER A 159 6.11 5.67 -2.06
C SER A 159 6.01 6.85 -1.08
N LEU A 160 6.81 6.87 -0.02
CA LEU A 160 6.88 7.96 0.96
C LEU A 160 7.39 9.29 0.37
N ALA A 161 8.21 9.24 -0.69
CA ALA A 161 8.81 10.44 -1.29
C ALA A 161 7.77 11.42 -1.87
N MET A 162 6.54 10.97 -2.10
CA MET A 162 5.42 11.80 -2.53
C MET A 162 4.65 12.42 -1.36
N ASN A 163 5.00 12.09 -0.10
CA ASN A 163 4.26 12.48 1.10
C ASN A 163 2.76 12.12 1.01
N PRO A 164 2.43 10.84 0.86
CA PRO A 164 1.06 10.39 0.63
C PRO A 164 0.20 10.50 1.89
N ASP A 165 -1.12 10.64 1.71
CA ASP A 165 -2.12 10.60 2.77
C ASP A 165 -2.40 9.15 3.24
N VAL A 166 -2.19 8.17 2.35
CA VAL A 166 -2.37 6.73 2.60
C VAL A 166 -1.37 5.91 1.80
N ILE A 167 -0.92 4.78 2.37
CA ILE A 167 -0.11 3.79 1.65
C ILE A 167 -0.86 2.46 1.59
N LEU A 168 -0.95 1.91 0.38
CA LEU A 168 -1.55 0.62 0.07
C LEU A 168 -0.44 -0.42 -0.09
N PHE A 169 -0.49 -1.52 0.66
CA PHE A 169 0.50 -2.59 0.61
C PHE A 169 -0.14 -3.88 0.09
N ASP A 170 0.29 -4.35 -1.07
CA ASP A 170 -0.17 -5.61 -1.69
C ASP A 170 0.86 -6.71 -1.43
N GLU A 171 0.69 -7.47 -0.35
CA GLU A 171 1.56 -8.57 0.08
C GLU A 171 3.06 -8.21 0.09
N PRO A 172 3.48 -7.19 0.87
CA PRO A 172 4.82 -6.60 0.75
C PRO A 172 5.98 -7.53 1.12
N THR A 173 5.71 -8.67 1.76
CA THR A 173 6.72 -9.64 2.23
C THR A 173 6.71 -10.96 1.46
N SER A 174 5.67 -11.24 0.66
CA SER A 174 5.47 -12.57 0.05
C SER A 174 6.53 -12.98 -0.99
N ALA A 175 7.28 -12.03 -1.55
CA ALA A 175 8.38 -12.28 -2.48
C ALA A 175 9.77 -12.25 -1.81
N LEU A 176 9.82 -12.27 -0.47
CA LEU A 176 11.06 -12.17 0.31
C LEU A 176 11.45 -13.51 0.93
N ASP A 177 12.75 -13.71 1.07
CA ASP A 177 13.27 -14.77 1.93
C ASP A 177 12.91 -14.48 3.41
N PRO A 178 12.61 -15.50 4.23
CA PRO A 178 12.19 -15.33 5.62
C PRO A 178 13.12 -14.45 6.45
N GLU A 179 14.43 -14.50 6.20
CA GLU A 179 15.45 -13.71 6.89
C GLU A 179 15.30 -12.19 6.64
N MET A 180 14.65 -11.80 5.54
CA MET A 180 14.52 -10.40 5.13
C MET A 180 13.14 -9.80 5.49
N VAL A 181 12.18 -10.61 5.91
CA VAL A 181 10.83 -10.19 6.25
C VAL A 181 10.82 -9.21 7.42
N GLY A 182 11.60 -9.51 8.47
CA GLY A 182 11.67 -8.70 9.69
C GLY A 182 11.97 -7.22 9.43
N GLU A 183 13.01 -6.93 8.65
CA GLU A 183 13.42 -5.55 8.34
C GLU A 183 12.33 -4.72 7.62
N VAL A 184 11.52 -5.38 6.78
CA VAL A 184 10.40 -4.73 6.06
C VAL A 184 9.25 -4.49 7.02
N LEU A 185 8.92 -5.46 7.87
CA LEU A 185 7.87 -5.31 8.88
C LEU A 185 8.23 -4.24 9.91
N ASP A 186 9.49 -4.15 10.35
CA ASP A 186 9.96 -3.12 11.28
C ASP A 186 9.83 -1.71 10.68
N LEU A 187 10.14 -1.56 9.38
CA LEU A 187 9.90 -0.29 8.69
C LEU A 187 8.40 0.04 8.66
N MET A 188 7.53 -0.93 8.36
CA MET A 188 6.08 -0.71 8.36
C MET A 188 5.54 -0.38 9.75
N LYS A 189 6.07 -1.00 10.82
CA LYS A 189 5.75 -0.64 12.22
C LYS A 189 6.12 0.81 12.51
N SER A 190 7.31 1.24 12.11
CA SER A 190 7.72 2.64 12.31
C SER A 190 6.80 3.65 11.62
N LEU A 191 6.24 3.28 10.45
CA LEU A 191 5.25 4.12 9.76
C LEU A 191 3.91 4.17 10.51
N ALA A 192 3.51 3.05 11.11
CA ALA A 192 2.32 2.96 11.96
C ALA A 192 2.45 3.87 13.18
N ASP A 193 3.58 3.82 13.87
CA ASP A 193 3.88 4.63 15.06
C ASP A 193 3.89 6.14 14.74
N GLU A 194 4.23 6.51 13.52
CA GLU A 194 4.15 7.90 13.02
C GLU A 194 2.73 8.33 12.62
N GLY A 195 1.75 7.45 12.73
CA GLY A 195 0.34 7.74 12.39
C GLY A 195 0.04 7.71 10.89
N MET A 196 0.86 7.02 10.08
CA MET A 196 0.58 6.82 8.65
C MET A 196 -0.69 5.99 8.47
N THR A 197 -1.59 6.46 7.61
CA THR A 197 -2.76 5.67 7.20
C THR A 197 -2.31 4.55 6.26
N MET A 198 -2.67 3.31 6.57
CA MET A 198 -2.23 2.15 5.79
C MET A 198 -3.37 1.17 5.53
N VAL A 199 -3.42 0.61 4.32
CA VAL A 199 -4.24 -0.56 3.99
C VAL A 199 -3.31 -1.67 3.52
N ILE A 200 -3.33 -2.81 4.20
CA ILE A 200 -2.29 -3.83 4.07
C ILE A 200 -2.93 -5.19 3.79
N VAL A 201 -2.72 -5.73 2.61
CA VAL A 201 -2.98 -7.15 2.32
C VAL A 201 -1.74 -7.94 2.73
N THR A 202 -1.87 -8.87 3.67
CA THR A 202 -0.75 -9.67 4.15
C THR A 202 -1.19 -11.03 4.68
N HIS A 203 -0.24 -11.96 4.71
CA HIS A 203 -0.35 -13.26 5.39
C HIS A 203 0.40 -13.29 6.72
N GLU A 204 1.04 -12.19 7.11
CA GLU A 204 1.80 -12.04 8.37
C GLU A 204 0.85 -11.80 9.54
N MET A 205 0.29 -12.88 10.12
CA MET A 205 -0.71 -12.77 11.19
C MET A 205 -0.14 -12.14 12.48
N GLY A 206 1.15 -12.39 12.77
CA GLY A 206 1.85 -11.77 13.91
C GLY A 206 1.90 -10.25 13.77
N PHE A 207 2.27 -9.76 12.59
CA PHE A 207 2.29 -8.34 12.27
C PHE A 207 0.88 -7.72 12.34
N ALA A 208 -0.14 -8.42 11.79
CA ALA A 208 -1.52 -7.95 11.86
C ALA A 208 -2.01 -7.79 13.30
N LYS A 209 -1.67 -8.72 14.19
CA LYS A 209 -2.02 -8.64 15.64
C LYS A 209 -1.37 -7.46 16.34
N GLU A 210 -0.11 -7.16 15.98
CA GLU A 210 0.70 -6.17 16.69
C GLU A 210 0.43 -4.73 16.23
N VAL A 211 0.21 -4.53 14.92
CA VAL A 211 0.26 -3.21 14.30
C VAL A 211 -1.11 -2.70 13.84
N ALA A 212 -2.02 -3.60 13.45
CA ALA A 212 -3.34 -3.18 12.98
C ALA A 212 -4.18 -2.56 14.10
N ASN A 213 -4.98 -1.56 13.76
CA ASN A 213 -6.08 -1.13 14.63
C ASN A 213 -7.44 -1.65 14.13
N ARG A 214 -7.51 -2.09 12.86
CA ARG A 214 -8.68 -2.71 12.25
C ARG A 214 -8.25 -3.88 11.37
N VAL A 215 -8.94 -5.01 11.48
CA VAL A 215 -8.73 -6.18 10.62
C VAL A 215 -10.03 -6.50 9.91
N ILE A 216 -9.97 -6.70 8.60
CA ILE A 216 -11.11 -7.11 7.79
C ILE A 216 -10.86 -8.48 7.17
N PHE A 217 -11.91 -9.31 7.16
CA PHE A 217 -11.90 -10.61 6.50
C PHE A 217 -12.69 -10.54 5.20
N ILE A 218 -12.00 -10.72 4.08
CA ILE A 218 -12.63 -10.77 2.75
C ILE A 218 -12.69 -12.23 2.28
N ASP A 219 -13.89 -12.69 1.96
CA ASP A 219 -14.13 -13.96 1.28
C ASP A 219 -15.30 -13.81 0.30
N ASP A 220 -15.21 -14.48 -0.85
CA ASP A 220 -16.18 -14.41 -1.94
C ASP A 220 -16.55 -12.95 -2.35
N GLY A 221 -15.53 -12.08 -2.37
CA GLY A 221 -15.66 -10.68 -2.78
C GLY A 221 -16.44 -9.78 -1.80
N LYS A 222 -16.64 -10.22 -0.54
CA LYS A 222 -17.36 -9.46 0.50
C LYS A 222 -16.54 -9.35 1.77
N ILE A 223 -16.73 -8.25 2.52
CA ILE A 223 -16.26 -8.19 3.90
C ILE A 223 -17.24 -8.99 4.76
N LEU A 224 -16.77 -10.11 5.32
CA LEU A 224 -17.57 -10.98 6.16
C LEU A 224 -17.46 -10.65 7.64
N GLU A 225 -16.35 -10.08 8.05
CA GLU A 225 -16.11 -9.60 9.42
C GLU A 225 -15.12 -8.44 9.40
N GLU A 226 -15.35 -7.46 10.27
CA GLU A 226 -14.44 -6.39 10.61
C GLU A 226 -14.42 -6.25 12.14
N ALA A 227 -13.21 -6.21 12.72
CA ALA A 227 -13.03 -6.09 14.16
C ALA A 227 -11.66 -5.54 14.52
N THR A 228 -11.45 -5.21 15.80
CA THR A 228 -10.11 -4.99 16.35
C THR A 228 -9.28 -6.28 16.28
N PRO A 229 -7.94 -6.22 16.26
CA PRO A 229 -7.11 -7.42 16.25
C PRO A 229 -7.44 -8.40 17.37
N GLU A 230 -7.68 -7.90 18.58
CA GLU A 230 -8.04 -8.71 19.74
C GLU A 230 -9.32 -9.52 19.49
N GLU A 231 -10.40 -8.87 19.07
CA GLU A 231 -11.66 -9.53 18.78
C GLU A 231 -11.55 -10.47 17.58
N PHE A 232 -10.87 -10.04 16.52
CA PHE A 232 -10.73 -10.79 15.27
C PHE A 232 -10.03 -12.12 15.46
N PHE A 233 -8.90 -12.13 16.18
CA PHE A 233 -8.09 -13.34 16.34
C PHE A 233 -8.50 -14.21 17.51
N ASN A 234 -9.01 -13.64 18.61
CA ASN A 234 -9.33 -14.39 19.83
C ASN A 234 -10.83 -14.69 19.96
N HIS A 235 -11.70 -13.86 19.38
CA HIS A 235 -13.16 -13.98 19.49
C HIS A 235 -13.87 -13.82 18.14
N PRO A 236 -13.42 -14.52 17.06
CA PRO A 236 -14.05 -14.39 15.75
C PRO A 236 -15.53 -14.79 15.81
N LYS A 237 -16.40 -14.00 15.17
CA LYS A 237 -17.85 -14.23 15.17
C LYS A 237 -18.28 -15.05 13.96
N ASN A 238 -17.75 -14.73 12.78
CA ASN A 238 -18.12 -15.39 11.54
C ASN A 238 -17.59 -16.83 11.48
N PRO A 239 -18.43 -17.84 11.20
CA PRO A 239 -18.01 -19.24 11.13
C PRO A 239 -16.93 -19.50 10.07
N ARG A 240 -17.00 -18.79 8.95
CA ARG A 240 -16.01 -18.92 7.87
C ARG A 240 -14.64 -18.36 8.27
N LEU A 241 -14.61 -17.26 9.03
CA LEU A 241 -13.39 -16.74 9.62
C LEU A 241 -12.79 -17.72 10.64
N LYS A 242 -13.61 -18.35 11.51
CA LYS A 242 -13.15 -19.38 12.45
C LYS A 242 -12.47 -20.55 11.74
N ASP A 243 -13.09 -21.07 10.68
CA ASP A 243 -12.53 -22.15 9.85
C ASP A 243 -11.20 -21.72 9.21
N PHE A 244 -11.14 -20.50 8.69
CA PHE A 244 -9.92 -19.95 8.09
C PHE A 244 -8.79 -19.81 9.11
N LEU A 245 -9.05 -19.17 10.26
CA LEU A 245 -8.05 -18.97 11.30
C LEU A 245 -7.53 -20.29 11.88
N SER A 246 -8.39 -21.30 12.03
CA SER A 246 -7.98 -22.63 12.52
C SER A 246 -6.98 -23.34 11.61
N LYS A 247 -6.90 -22.96 10.33
CA LYS A 247 -5.96 -23.52 9.33
C LYS A 247 -4.67 -22.72 9.19
N VAL A 248 -4.68 -21.45 9.56
CA VAL A 248 -3.57 -20.51 9.34
C VAL A 248 -2.77 -20.26 10.61
N LEU A 249 -3.39 -20.42 11.80
CA LEU A 249 -2.75 -20.18 13.10
C LEU A 249 -2.21 -21.48 13.75
N VAL A 250 -2.04 -22.54 12.98
CA VAL A 250 -1.48 -23.82 13.48
C VAL A 250 0.03 -23.75 13.61
#